data_57039792e381ed69f8f26a219bd9d8b3
#
_entry.id   57039792e381ed69f8f26a219bd9d8b3
#
_cell.length_a   1.000
_cell.length_b   1.000
_cell.length_c   1.000
_cell.angle_alpha   90.00
_cell.angle_beta   90.00
_cell.angle_gamma   90.00
#
_symmetry.space_group_name_H-M   'P 1'
#
loop_
_entity.id
_entity.type
_entity.pdbx_description
1 polymer ?
#
loop_
_entity_poly.entity_id
_entity_poly.type
_entity_poly.pdbx_seq_one_letter_code
_entity_poly.pdbx_strand_id
1 'polypeptide(L)'
;MSDEFFAKMKYKENTGKTLNLENPKYFNEKLWWLKINNRNSLMTQCSDKVEVREYLKTIGLEHLLTDIYGVYDKADDIPFNNLQGKYFIKCNHVSGINALYDSLNKSNFDCNSTIKKFNSALKMNYYFQSREWNYKNIKPKILVENFLETTEPLLDFRFFCFHGKVKMIFVDIDTAAEDGTHNPSAKRNIYDREFNLMDFTVGRENFDTSLVNKPYNLDKMIEYAEKISKPFIFCRVDLYNLNGDIKFGRLLSTQVEQLSNLVVSKLI
;
A
#
# COMPACT_ATOMS: atom_id res chain seq x y z
N MET A 1 26.03 -1.05 6.65
CA MET A 1 25.59 -2.30 5.99
C MET A 1 25.10 -1.96 4.59
N SER A 2 25.62 -2.61 3.54
CA SER A 2 25.16 -2.42 2.16
C SER A 2 23.78 -3.01 1.92
N ASP A 3 23.06 -2.50 0.89
CA ASP A 3 21.73 -3.01 0.54
C ASP A 3 21.78 -4.48 0.12
N GLU A 4 22.82 -4.88 -0.60
CA GLU A 4 23.02 -6.27 -1.02
C GLU A 4 23.21 -7.23 0.16
N PHE A 5 24.06 -6.84 1.13
CA PHE A 5 24.28 -7.66 2.32
C PHE A 5 22.98 -7.82 3.14
N PHE A 6 22.24 -6.72 3.31
CA PHE A 6 20.92 -6.74 3.97
C PHE A 6 19.95 -7.66 3.25
N ALA A 7 19.87 -7.58 1.91
CA ALA A 7 19.01 -8.42 1.09
C ALA A 7 19.36 -9.92 1.26
N LYS A 8 20.64 -10.28 1.18
CA LYS A 8 21.11 -11.67 1.38
C LYS A 8 20.74 -12.21 2.77
N MET A 9 20.93 -11.38 3.80
CA MET A 9 20.59 -11.75 5.18
C MET A 9 19.06 -11.97 5.31
N LYS A 10 18.23 -10.99 4.88
CA LYS A 10 16.79 -11.07 5.00
C LYS A 10 16.17 -12.19 4.15
N TYR A 11 16.69 -12.41 2.95
CA TYR A 11 16.24 -13.51 2.12
C TYR A 11 16.50 -14.86 2.78
N LYS A 12 17.70 -15.04 3.37
CA LYS A 12 18.05 -16.27 4.09
C LYS A 12 17.19 -16.48 5.35
N GLU A 13 16.96 -15.41 6.14
CA GLU A 13 16.04 -15.48 7.30
C GLU A 13 14.64 -15.93 6.89
N ASN A 14 14.08 -15.37 5.81
CA ASN A 14 12.69 -15.63 5.42
C ASN A 14 12.49 -16.92 4.65
N THR A 15 13.50 -17.42 3.93
CA THR A 15 13.34 -18.57 3.02
C THR A 15 14.23 -19.76 3.35
N GLY A 16 15.23 -19.60 4.22
CA GLY A 16 16.28 -20.59 4.47
C GLY A 16 17.29 -20.74 3.31
N LYS A 17 17.09 -20.03 2.17
CA LYS A 17 17.87 -20.17 0.93
C LYS A 17 18.85 -19.02 0.74
N THR A 18 19.84 -19.23 -0.14
CA THR A 18 20.77 -18.19 -0.55
C THR A 18 20.16 -17.35 -1.69
N LEU A 19 20.20 -16.02 -1.56
CA LEU A 19 19.72 -15.10 -2.57
C LEU A 19 20.66 -15.09 -3.78
N ASN A 20 20.15 -15.36 -4.98
CA ASN A 20 20.87 -15.24 -6.23
C ASN A 20 20.49 -13.93 -6.93
N LEU A 21 21.40 -12.95 -6.93
CA LEU A 21 21.21 -11.65 -7.59
C LEU A 21 21.83 -11.61 -8.99
N GLU A 22 22.71 -12.53 -9.33
CA GLU A 22 23.37 -12.58 -10.65
C GLU A 22 22.41 -13.17 -11.71
N ASN A 23 21.65 -14.20 -11.34
CA ASN A 23 20.66 -14.85 -12.20
C ASN A 23 19.37 -15.16 -11.40
N PRO A 24 18.57 -14.15 -11.06
CA PRO A 24 17.36 -14.34 -10.23
C PRO A 24 16.29 -15.11 -11.00
N LYS A 25 15.91 -16.28 -10.50
CA LYS A 25 14.89 -17.16 -11.10
C LYS A 25 13.55 -17.04 -10.40
N TYR A 26 13.57 -16.97 -9.06
CA TYR A 26 12.36 -16.91 -8.26
C TYR A 26 11.83 -15.48 -8.13
N PHE A 27 10.53 -15.34 -7.93
CA PHE A 27 9.87 -14.03 -7.81
C PHE A 27 10.53 -13.14 -6.74
N ASN A 28 10.79 -13.67 -5.54
CA ASN A 28 11.43 -12.92 -4.48
C ASN A 28 12.87 -12.52 -4.80
N GLU A 29 13.62 -13.35 -5.55
CA GLU A 29 14.97 -12.98 -6.02
C GLU A 29 14.89 -11.80 -6.99
N LYS A 30 13.92 -11.82 -7.92
CA LYS A 30 13.67 -10.72 -8.88
C LYS A 30 13.23 -9.44 -8.16
N LEU A 31 12.39 -9.54 -7.13
CA LEU A 31 11.99 -8.38 -6.31
C LEU A 31 13.19 -7.79 -5.54
N TRP A 32 14.04 -8.62 -4.95
CA TRP A 32 15.27 -8.14 -4.31
C TRP A 32 16.23 -7.51 -5.31
N TRP A 33 16.34 -8.10 -6.50
CA TRP A 33 17.14 -7.51 -7.58
C TRP A 33 16.62 -6.13 -8.00
N LEU A 34 15.29 -6.01 -8.21
CA LEU A 34 14.65 -4.73 -8.52
C LEU A 34 14.85 -3.71 -7.39
N LYS A 35 14.69 -4.12 -6.14
CA LYS A 35 14.88 -3.26 -4.96
C LYS A 35 16.29 -2.65 -4.89
N ILE A 36 17.30 -3.37 -5.34
CA ILE A 36 18.70 -2.93 -5.34
C ILE A 36 19.03 -2.13 -6.59
N ASN A 37 18.58 -2.58 -7.77
CA ASN A 37 19.08 -2.10 -9.06
C ASN A 37 18.11 -1.14 -9.78
N ASN A 38 16.80 -1.26 -9.56
CA ASN A 38 15.81 -0.39 -10.20
C ASN A 38 15.55 0.85 -9.34
N ARG A 39 16.24 1.95 -9.66
CA ARG A 39 16.17 3.23 -8.93
C ARG A 39 15.69 4.32 -9.88
N ASN A 40 14.41 4.69 -9.74
CA ASN A 40 13.78 5.72 -10.57
C ASN A 40 13.11 6.75 -9.64
N SER A 41 13.32 8.05 -9.90
CA SER A 41 12.74 9.14 -9.11
C SER A 41 11.20 9.10 -9.07
N LEU A 42 10.56 8.63 -10.14
CA LEU A 42 9.11 8.44 -10.16
C LEU A 42 8.65 7.42 -9.11
N MET A 43 9.46 6.40 -8.79
CA MET A 43 9.14 5.47 -7.70
C MET A 43 9.11 6.18 -6.34
N THR A 44 10.02 7.13 -6.10
CA THR A 44 10.02 7.95 -4.88
C THR A 44 8.77 8.82 -4.81
N GLN A 45 8.45 9.53 -5.90
CA GLN A 45 7.25 10.34 -6.00
C GLN A 45 5.98 9.51 -5.73
N CYS A 46 5.86 8.35 -6.37
CA CYS A 46 4.67 7.49 -6.23
C CYS A 46 4.58 6.75 -4.89
N SER A 47 5.67 6.65 -4.14
CA SER A 47 5.66 6.06 -2.78
C SER A 47 5.31 7.08 -1.69
N ASP A 48 5.46 8.37 -1.98
CA ASP A 48 5.00 9.46 -1.14
C ASP A 48 3.48 9.65 -1.33
N LYS A 49 2.71 9.49 -0.24
CA LYS A 49 1.24 9.60 -0.30
C LYS A 49 0.73 11.02 -0.63
N VAL A 50 1.60 12.03 -0.54
CA VAL A 50 1.31 13.41 -0.96
C VAL A 50 1.68 13.58 -2.43
N GLU A 51 2.90 13.24 -2.82
CA GLU A 51 3.42 13.50 -4.16
C GLU A 51 2.83 12.59 -5.25
N VAL A 52 2.36 11.39 -4.90
CA VAL A 52 1.66 10.49 -5.84
C VAL A 52 0.41 11.14 -6.43
N ARG A 53 -0.18 12.09 -5.74
CA ARG A 53 -1.37 12.83 -6.19
C ARG A 53 -1.08 13.63 -7.46
N GLU A 54 0.08 14.26 -7.55
CA GLU A 54 0.51 14.96 -8.76
C GLU A 54 0.73 14.00 -9.93
N TYR A 55 1.32 12.83 -9.66
CA TYR A 55 1.44 11.79 -10.69
C TYR A 55 0.06 11.36 -11.23
N LEU A 56 -0.93 11.10 -10.36
CA LEU A 56 -2.28 10.72 -10.77
C LEU A 56 -2.97 11.81 -11.59
N LYS A 57 -2.76 13.08 -11.26
CA LYS A 57 -3.25 14.21 -12.06
C LYS A 57 -2.63 14.22 -13.46
N THR A 58 -1.31 14.04 -13.57
CA THR A 58 -0.63 14.06 -14.89
C THR A 58 -1.11 12.98 -15.85
N ILE A 59 -1.63 11.87 -15.29
CA ILE A 59 -2.20 10.78 -16.10
C ILE A 59 -3.74 10.83 -16.17
N GLY A 60 -4.38 11.94 -15.71
CA GLY A 60 -5.83 12.16 -15.77
C GLY A 60 -6.64 11.20 -14.90
N LEU A 61 -6.13 10.87 -13.71
CA LEU A 61 -6.77 9.99 -12.73
C LEU A 61 -6.98 10.68 -11.37
N GLU A 62 -7.04 12.01 -11.33
CA GLU A 62 -7.26 12.79 -10.13
C GLU A 62 -8.60 12.49 -9.44
N HIS A 63 -9.61 12.07 -10.18
CA HIS A 63 -10.93 11.70 -9.65
C HIS A 63 -10.91 10.45 -8.74
N LEU A 64 -9.82 9.65 -8.79
CA LEU A 64 -9.60 8.54 -7.88
C LEU A 64 -9.10 8.98 -6.50
N LEU A 65 -8.67 10.23 -6.35
CA LEU A 65 -8.08 10.73 -5.12
C LEU A 65 -9.15 11.03 -4.08
N THR A 66 -8.89 10.65 -2.84
CA THR A 66 -9.66 11.11 -1.68
C THR A 66 -9.32 12.56 -1.39
N ASP A 67 -10.30 13.36 -0.98
CA ASP A 67 -10.05 14.74 -0.58
C ASP A 67 -9.19 14.81 0.67
N ILE A 68 -8.29 15.78 0.72
CA ILE A 68 -7.43 16.03 1.87
C ILE A 68 -7.87 17.31 2.58
N TYR A 69 -7.92 17.25 3.91
CA TYR A 69 -8.11 18.42 4.74
C TYR A 69 -6.81 19.27 4.81
N GLY A 70 -5.67 18.58 4.95
CA GLY A 70 -4.39 19.27 5.02
C GLY A 70 -3.18 18.34 5.07
N VAL A 71 -2.01 18.95 4.86
CA VAL A 71 -0.69 18.32 4.94
C VAL A 71 0.16 19.13 5.91
N TYR A 72 0.79 18.47 6.89
CA TYR A 72 1.46 19.10 8.00
C TYR A 72 2.89 18.60 8.17
N ASP A 73 3.82 19.50 8.48
CA ASP A 73 5.21 19.17 8.80
C ASP A 73 5.38 18.75 10.29
N LYS A 74 4.38 19.04 11.15
CA LYS A 74 4.33 18.66 12.57
C LYS A 74 2.91 18.27 12.95
N ALA A 75 2.78 17.31 13.86
CA ALA A 75 1.46 16.90 14.36
C ALA A 75 0.78 17.99 15.23
N ASP A 76 1.58 18.84 15.84
CA ASP A 76 1.09 19.97 16.67
C ASP A 76 0.31 21.00 15.83
N ASP A 77 0.59 21.09 14.54
CA ASP A 77 -0.06 22.04 13.63
C ASP A 77 -1.44 21.55 13.13
N ILE A 78 -1.82 20.31 13.45
CA ILE A 78 -3.13 19.76 13.07
C ILE A 78 -4.21 20.41 13.94
N PRO A 79 -5.20 21.10 13.34
CA PRO A 79 -6.21 21.84 14.10
C PRO A 79 -7.33 20.92 14.62
N PHE A 80 -6.98 19.95 15.48
CA PHE A 80 -7.95 18.95 16.01
C PHE A 80 -9.21 19.57 16.59
N ASN A 81 -9.11 20.78 17.17
CA ASN A 81 -10.26 21.47 17.73
C ASN A 81 -11.26 21.95 16.67
N ASN A 82 -10.79 22.17 15.45
CA ASN A 82 -11.58 22.73 14.35
C ASN A 82 -12.01 21.66 13.33
N LEU A 83 -11.51 20.42 13.45
CA LEU A 83 -11.91 19.32 12.56
C LEU A 83 -13.38 18.97 12.81
N GLN A 84 -14.19 19.00 11.74
CA GLN A 84 -15.59 18.61 11.73
C GLN A 84 -15.77 17.41 10.81
N GLY A 85 -16.30 16.28 11.33
CA GLY A 85 -16.47 15.03 10.58
C GLY A 85 -15.42 13.99 10.94
N LYS A 86 -15.23 13.03 10.03
CA LYS A 86 -14.30 11.91 10.19
C LYS A 86 -13.10 12.07 9.27
N TYR A 87 -11.91 11.85 9.81
CA TYR A 87 -10.65 11.98 9.08
C TYR A 87 -9.71 10.82 9.36
N PHE A 88 -9.03 10.38 8.33
CA PHE A 88 -7.96 9.40 8.43
C PHE A 88 -6.61 10.12 8.41
N ILE A 89 -5.84 9.98 9.48
CA ILE A 89 -4.55 10.66 9.67
C ILE A 89 -3.45 9.63 9.44
N LYS A 90 -2.48 9.95 8.57
CA LYS A 90 -1.38 9.04 8.23
C LYS A 90 -0.09 9.79 7.86
N CYS A 91 1.06 9.15 8.04
CA CYS A 91 2.33 9.66 7.52
C CYS A 91 2.47 9.34 6.03
N ASN A 92 3.07 10.27 5.24
CA ASN A 92 3.29 10.06 3.80
C ASN A 92 4.36 9.01 3.50
N HIS A 93 5.37 8.87 4.37
CA HIS A 93 6.65 8.18 4.14
C HIS A 93 6.81 6.83 4.85
N VAL A 94 5.85 6.43 5.69
CA VAL A 94 5.85 5.15 6.43
C VAL A 94 4.51 4.45 6.33
N SER A 95 4.47 3.16 6.70
CA SER A 95 3.25 2.35 6.74
C SER A 95 2.88 2.01 8.18
N GLY A 96 1.59 1.82 8.46
CA GLY A 96 1.09 1.36 9.77
C GLY A 96 0.98 2.44 10.85
N ILE A 97 1.39 3.68 10.59
CA ILE A 97 1.20 4.80 11.52
C ILE A 97 -0.03 5.58 11.07
N ASN A 98 -1.17 5.19 11.60
CA ASN A 98 -2.48 5.76 11.27
C ASN A 98 -3.25 6.12 12.54
N ALA A 99 -4.22 7.02 12.42
CA ALA A 99 -5.25 7.28 13.42
C ALA A 99 -6.56 7.67 12.73
N LEU A 100 -7.66 7.25 13.31
CA LEU A 100 -9.01 7.69 12.90
C LEU A 100 -9.47 8.78 13.88
N TYR A 101 -9.78 9.95 13.35
CA TYR A 101 -10.40 11.03 14.11
C TYR A 101 -11.88 11.12 13.73
N ASP A 102 -12.75 11.21 14.74
CA ASP A 102 -14.18 11.45 14.57
C ASP A 102 -14.61 12.57 15.50
N SER A 103 -15.09 13.69 14.95
CA SER A 103 -15.54 14.84 15.74
C SER A 103 -16.74 14.54 16.64
N LEU A 104 -17.56 13.54 16.32
CA LEU A 104 -18.67 13.09 17.15
C LEU A 104 -18.21 12.29 18.38
N ASN A 105 -17.04 11.67 18.29
CA ASN A 105 -16.42 10.89 19.36
C ASN A 105 -15.14 11.55 19.89
N LYS A 106 -15.03 12.86 19.79
CA LYS A 106 -13.84 13.65 20.15
C LYS A 106 -13.34 13.40 21.57
N SER A 107 -14.24 13.14 22.52
CA SER A 107 -13.88 12.85 23.92
C SER A 107 -13.06 11.57 24.09
N ASN A 108 -13.19 10.62 23.15
CA ASN A 108 -12.46 9.35 23.16
C ASN A 108 -11.15 9.39 22.37
N PHE A 109 -10.88 10.52 21.68
CA PHE A 109 -9.67 10.67 20.87
C PHE A 109 -8.55 11.34 21.69
N ASP A 110 -7.50 10.59 22.00
CA ASP A 110 -6.32 11.11 22.70
C ASP A 110 -5.42 11.91 21.74
N CYS A 111 -5.68 13.21 21.63
CA CYS A 111 -4.89 14.14 20.82
C CYS A 111 -3.41 14.14 21.22
N ASN A 112 -3.10 14.13 22.54
CA ASN A 112 -1.72 14.22 23.02
C ASN A 112 -0.91 12.97 22.66
N SER A 113 -1.47 11.79 22.83
CA SER A 113 -0.85 10.53 22.43
C SER A 113 -0.67 10.48 20.92
N THR A 114 -1.68 10.91 20.16
CA THR A 114 -1.62 10.98 18.68
C THR A 114 -0.53 11.92 18.21
N ILE A 115 -0.43 13.13 18.75
CA ILE A 115 0.63 14.10 18.43
C ILE A 115 2.01 13.49 18.70
N LYS A 116 2.23 12.88 19.86
CA LYS A 116 3.50 12.22 20.19
C LYS A 116 3.82 11.07 19.21
N LYS A 117 2.84 10.23 18.89
CA LYS A 117 2.97 9.12 17.94
C LYS A 117 3.43 9.61 16.56
N PHE A 118 2.76 10.63 16.01
CA PHE A 118 3.07 11.14 14.67
C PHE A 118 4.40 11.92 14.64
N ASN A 119 4.69 12.75 15.63
CA ASN A 119 5.99 13.45 15.74
C ASN A 119 7.18 12.47 15.89
N SER A 120 6.97 11.32 16.52
CA SER A 120 7.97 10.26 16.58
C SER A 120 8.12 9.59 15.21
N ALA A 121 7.02 9.35 14.49
CA ALA A 121 7.03 8.77 13.16
C ALA A 121 7.73 9.67 12.13
N LEU A 122 7.60 11.00 12.22
CA LEU A 122 8.30 11.95 11.34
C LEU A 122 9.84 11.84 11.41
N LYS A 123 10.38 11.30 12.50
CA LYS A 123 11.83 11.05 12.67
C LYS A 123 12.30 9.73 12.04
N MET A 124 11.37 8.88 11.60
CA MET A 124 11.69 7.58 11.02
C MET A 124 12.09 7.74 9.57
N ASN A 125 12.98 6.86 9.11
CA ASN A 125 13.21 6.68 7.68
C ASN A 125 13.03 5.19 7.35
N TYR A 126 11.96 4.90 6.64
CA TYR A 126 11.54 3.54 6.33
C TYR A 126 12.58 2.75 5.50
N TYR A 127 13.41 3.42 4.72
CA TYR A 127 14.51 2.80 3.99
C TYR A 127 15.46 2.01 4.89
N PHE A 128 15.78 2.51 6.09
CA PHE A 128 16.70 1.78 6.98
C PHE A 128 16.11 0.48 7.52
N GLN A 129 14.79 0.34 7.54
CA GLN A 129 14.07 -0.86 7.98
C GLN A 129 13.84 -1.85 6.83
N SER A 130 13.46 -1.35 5.64
CA SER A 130 12.99 -2.18 4.53
C SER A 130 14.00 -2.28 3.37
N ARG A 131 14.96 -1.36 3.32
CA ARG A 131 15.85 -1.14 2.16
C ARG A 131 15.11 -0.84 0.86
N GLU A 132 13.89 -0.32 0.96
CA GLU A 132 13.16 0.20 -0.19
C GLU A 132 13.68 1.59 -0.54
N TRP A 133 14.52 1.68 -1.59
CA TRP A 133 15.22 2.90 -1.96
C TRP A 133 14.28 4.08 -2.22
N ASN A 134 13.11 3.81 -2.76
CA ASN A 134 12.07 4.79 -3.04
C ASN A 134 11.61 5.59 -1.81
N TYR A 135 11.76 5.05 -0.58
CA TYR A 135 11.43 5.78 0.65
C TYR A 135 12.59 6.61 1.22
N LYS A 136 13.83 6.42 0.71
CA LYS A 136 15.04 7.00 1.30
C LYS A 136 15.01 8.52 1.41
N ASN A 137 14.48 9.19 0.39
CA ASN A 137 14.52 10.64 0.22
C ASN A 137 13.15 11.31 0.32
N ILE A 138 12.12 10.60 0.78
CA ILE A 138 10.80 11.21 1.02
C ILE A 138 10.91 12.16 2.21
N LYS A 139 10.49 13.42 2.01
CA LYS A 139 10.39 14.39 3.10
C LYS A 139 9.19 14.01 4.00
N PRO A 140 9.41 13.69 5.29
CA PRO A 140 8.32 13.29 6.18
C PRO A 140 7.25 14.36 6.33
N LYS A 141 5.97 13.95 6.20
CA LYS A 141 4.79 14.79 6.39
C LYS A 141 3.64 13.96 6.99
N ILE A 142 2.66 14.67 7.54
CA ILE A 142 1.41 14.08 8.00
C ILE A 142 0.30 14.53 7.07
N LEU A 143 -0.49 13.57 6.59
CA LEU A 143 -1.64 13.77 5.73
C LEU A 143 -2.91 13.55 6.54
N VAL A 144 -3.82 14.52 6.53
CA VAL A 144 -5.19 14.41 7.06
C VAL A 144 -6.13 14.37 5.87
N GLU A 145 -6.80 13.27 5.65
CA GLU A 145 -7.73 13.06 4.54
C GLU A 145 -9.12 12.68 5.02
N ASN A 146 -10.12 12.97 4.22
CA ASN A 146 -11.49 12.59 4.50
C ASN A 146 -11.59 11.05 4.66
N PHE A 147 -12.33 10.62 5.67
CA PHE A 147 -12.61 9.20 5.85
C PHE A 147 -13.53 8.70 4.73
N LEU A 148 -13.20 7.56 4.15
CA LEU A 148 -14.05 6.92 3.15
C LEU A 148 -15.20 6.21 3.85
N GLU A 149 -16.37 6.85 3.88
CA GLU A 149 -17.57 6.25 4.43
C GLU A 149 -18.15 5.23 3.44
N THR A 150 -18.51 4.07 3.94
CA THR A 150 -19.16 3.01 3.18
C THR A 150 -20.12 2.25 4.06
N THR A 151 -21.25 1.81 3.50
CA THR A 151 -22.22 0.94 4.16
C THR A 151 -21.81 -0.54 4.11
N GLU A 152 -20.92 -0.88 3.18
CA GLU A 152 -20.39 -2.23 3.00
C GLU A 152 -18.97 -2.32 3.59
N PRO A 153 -18.49 -3.51 3.99
CA PRO A 153 -17.12 -3.71 4.40
C PRO A 153 -16.14 -3.24 3.32
N LEU A 154 -15.18 -2.40 3.71
CA LEU A 154 -14.18 -1.89 2.78
C LEU A 154 -13.26 -3.01 2.32
N LEU A 155 -13.31 -3.32 1.03
CA LEU A 155 -12.43 -4.31 0.39
C LEU A 155 -11.18 -3.62 -0.16
N ASP A 156 -10.03 -4.22 0.12
CA ASP A 156 -8.71 -3.75 -0.34
C ASP A 156 -8.30 -4.57 -1.58
N PHE A 157 -8.48 -4.00 -2.77
CA PHE A 157 -8.09 -4.62 -4.03
C PHE A 157 -6.66 -4.23 -4.38
N ARG A 158 -5.75 -5.21 -4.41
CA ARG A 158 -4.32 -5.00 -4.66
C ARG A 158 -3.92 -5.62 -5.99
N PHE A 159 -3.71 -4.78 -6.97
CA PHE A 159 -3.36 -5.17 -8.33
C PHE A 159 -1.84 -5.30 -8.47
N PHE A 160 -1.35 -6.51 -8.67
CA PHE A 160 0.05 -6.79 -8.96
C PHE A 160 0.29 -6.64 -10.44
N CYS A 161 1.02 -5.59 -10.81
CA CYS A 161 1.26 -5.19 -12.17
C CYS A 161 2.72 -5.45 -12.57
N PHE A 162 2.91 -6.04 -13.75
CA PHE A 162 4.20 -6.31 -14.36
C PHE A 162 4.21 -5.67 -15.74
N HIS A 163 5.19 -4.78 -15.99
CA HIS A 163 5.29 -4.03 -17.24
C HIS A 163 3.96 -3.37 -17.65
N GLY A 164 3.27 -2.76 -16.69
CA GLY A 164 2.00 -2.09 -16.91
C GLY A 164 0.80 -3.02 -17.16
N LYS A 165 0.92 -4.32 -16.82
CA LYS A 165 -0.16 -5.31 -16.97
C LYS A 165 -0.49 -5.99 -15.66
N VAL A 166 -1.77 -6.01 -15.30
CA VAL A 166 -2.28 -6.75 -14.14
C VAL A 166 -2.12 -8.25 -14.38
N LYS A 167 -1.51 -8.95 -13.43
CA LYS A 167 -1.32 -10.40 -13.46
C LYS A 167 -1.99 -11.13 -12.30
N MET A 168 -2.13 -10.47 -11.16
CA MET A 168 -2.78 -11.01 -9.96
C MET A 168 -3.52 -9.89 -9.25
N ILE A 169 -4.61 -10.26 -8.59
CA ILE A 169 -5.42 -9.38 -7.77
C ILE A 169 -5.54 -10.02 -6.40
N PHE A 170 -4.97 -9.39 -5.37
CA PHE A 170 -5.20 -9.78 -3.99
C PHE A 170 -6.40 -9.00 -3.48
N VAL A 171 -7.37 -9.70 -2.92
CA VAL A 171 -8.52 -9.10 -2.25
C VAL A 171 -8.39 -9.39 -0.77
N ASP A 172 -8.27 -8.34 0.03
CA ASP A 172 -8.18 -8.43 1.47
C ASP A 172 -9.48 -7.93 2.10
N ILE A 173 -9.96 -8.65 3.11
CA ILE A 173 -11.10 -8.27 3.95
C ILE A 173 -10.62 -8.01 5.38
N ASP A 174 -11.37 -7.19 6.12
CA ASP A 174 -11.14 -6.89 7.54
C ASP A 174 -9.73 -6.35 7.83
N THR A 175 -9.19 -5.51 6.93
CA THR A 175 -7.80 -5.05 7.01
C THR A 175 -7.52 -4.03 8.11
N ALA A 176 -8.55 -3.31 8.58
CA ALA A 176 -8.46 -2.30 9.62
C ALA A 176 -9.31 -2.68 10.84
N ALA A 177 -8.79 -2.41 12.03
CA ALA A 177 -9.54 -2.41 13.28
C ALA A 177 -10.35 -1.11 13.41
N GLU A 178 -11.26 -1.05 14.38
CA GLU A 178 -12.13 0.11 14.62
C GLU A 178 -11.35 1.43 14.87
N ASP A 179 -10.17 1.35 15.44
CA ASP A 179 -9.28 2.50 15.69
C ASP A 179 -8.42 2.90 14.46
N GLY A 180 -8.61 2.23 13.32
CA GLY A 180 -7.84 2.43 12.09
C GLY A 180 -6.47 1.74 12.08
N THR A 181 -6.12 0.97 13.11
CA THR A 181 -4.90 0.17 13.12
C THR A 181 -5.06 -1.10 12.28
N HIS A 182 -3.94 -1.79 12.02
CA HIS A 182 -3.95 -3.04 11.25
C HIS A 182 -4.61 -4.18 12.02
N ASN A 183 -5.59 -4.86 11.40
CA ASN A 183 -6.19 -6.07 11.95
C ASN A 183 -5.34 -7.30 11.60
N PRO A 184 -4.76 -8.02 12.60
CA PRO A 184 -3.95 -9.21 12.35
C PRO A 184 -4.78 -10.41 11.82
N SER A 185 -6.10 -10.41 12.04
CA SER A 185 -7.01 -11.47 11.59
C SER A 185 -7.55 -11.25 10.17
N ALA A 186 -7.08 -10.23 9.47
CA ALA A 186 -7.45 -9.96 8.08
C ALA A 186 -7.20 -11.17 7.17
N LYS A 187 -8.14 -11.47 6.28
CA LYS A 187 -8.07 -12.61 5.35
C LYS A 187 -7.82 -12.13 3.92
N ARG A 188 -7.37 -13.06 3.06
CA ARG A 188 -6.98 -12.76 1.69
C ARG A 188 -7.33 -13.88 0.74
N ASN A 189 -7.95 -13.53 -0.39
CA ASN A 189 -8.01 -14.37 -1.57
C ASN A 189 -7.17 -13.76 -2.70
N ILE A 190 -6.65 -14.63 -3.57
CA ILE A 190 -5.82 -14.24 -4.70
C ILE A 190 -6.52 -14.68 -5.97
N TYR A 191 -6.72 -13.75 -6.88
CA TYR A 191 -7.41 -13.97 -8.13
C TYR A 191 -6.50 -13.67 -9.32
N ASP A 192 -6.76 -14.34 -10.45
CA ASP A 192 -6.20 -13.96 -11.74
C ASP A 192 -6.88 -12.67 -12.28
N ARG A 193 -6.49 -12.26 -13.49
CA ARG A 193 -7.06 -11.07 -14.15
C ARG A 193 -8.56 -11.19 -14.43
N GLU A 194 -9.05 -12.41 -14.69
CA GLU A 194 -10.44 -12.74 -14.98
C GLU A 194 -11.30 -12.92 -13.73
N PHE A 195 -10.67 -12.79 -12.56
CA PHE A 195 -11.26 -13.01 -11.23
C PHE A 195 -11.53 -14.47 -10.90
N ASN A 196 -10.75 -15.40 -11.44
CA ASN A 196 -10.75 -16.79 -10.99
C ASN A 196 -9.82 -16.95 -9.80
N LEU A 197 -10.27 -17.69 -8.75
CA LEU A 197 -9.45 -17.95 -7.56
C LEU A 197 -8.20 -18.75 -7.94
N MET A 198 -7.04 -18.29 -7.51
CA MET A 198 -5.78 -18.98 -7.70
C MET A 198 -5.53 -20.00 -6.58
N ASP A 199 -4.96 -21.14 -6.91
CA ASP A 199 -4.71 -22.25 -6.00
C ASP A 199 -3.42 -22.06 -5.18
N PHE A 200 -3.31 -20.95 -4.47
CA PHE A 200 -2.24 -20.71 -3.49
C PHE A 200 -2.59 -19.56 -2.54
N THR A 201 -1.95 -19.56 -1.38
CA THR A 201 -2.12 -18.55 -0.33
C THR A 201 -0.83 -17.78 -0.07
N VAL A 202 -0.95 -16.52 0.35
CA VAL A 202 0.20 -15.67 0.67
C VAL A 202 -0.07 -14.84 1.92
N GLY A 203 0.64 -15.15 3.00
CA GLY A 203 0.76 -14.33 4.20
C GLY A 203 -0.52 -14.19 5.05
N ARG A 204 -1.67 -14.62 4.55
CA ARG A 204 -2.97 -14.60 5.22
C ARG A 204 -3.79 -15.82 4.84
N GLU A 205 -4.70 -16.21 5.72
CA GLU A 205 -5.68 -17.26 5.42
C GLU A 205 -6.68 -16.79 4.36
N ASN A 206 -7.23 -17.76 3.61
CA ASN A 206 -8.30 -17.47 2.67
C ASN A 206 -9.63 -17.22 3.42
N PHE A 207 -10.47 -16.41 2.80
CA PHE A 207 -11.87 -16.28 3.18
C PHE A 207 -12.79 -17.07 2.22
N ASP A 208 -14.03 -17.32 2.65
CA ASP A 208 -15.02 -17.97 1.81
C ASP A 208 -15.34 -17.09 0.59
N THR A 209 -15.18 -17.64 -0.62
CA THR A 209 -15.39 -16.92 -1.88
C THR A 209 -16.80 -16.33 -2.03
N SER A 210 -17.79 -16.86 -1.31
CA SER A 210 -19.17 -16.34 -1.29
C SER A 210 -19.29 -14.96 -0.65
N LEU A 211 -18.27 -14.54 0.16
CA LEU A 211 -18.27 -13.24 0.84
C LEU A 211 -17.93 -12.07 -0.10
N VAL A 212 -17.28 -12.33 -1.23
CA VAL A 212 -16.85 -11.28 -2.17
C VAL A 212 -17.16 -11.69 -3.60
N ASN A 213 -18.12 -11.01 -4.19
CA ASN A 213 -18.44 -11.19 -5.60
C ASN A 213 -17.44 -10.43 -6.50
N LYS A 214 -17.30 -10.89 -7.75
CA LYS A 214 -16.57 -10.14 -8.78
C LYS A 214 -17.17 -8.75 -8.93
N PRO A 215 -16.41 -7.67 -8.74
CA PRO A 215 -16.91 -6.32 -8.95
C PRO A 215 -17.41 -6.12 -10.38
N TYR A 216 -18.59 -5.53 -10.55
CA TYR A 216 -19.15 -5.29 -11.89
C TYR A 216 -18.29 -4.34 -12.73
N ASN A 217 -17.50 -3.49 -12.08
CA ASN A 217 -16.58 -2.54 -12.70
C ASN A 217 -15.12 -2.98 -12.62
N LEU A 218 -14.84 -4.30 -12.44
CA LEU A 218 -13.47 -4.83 -12.34
C LEU A 218 -12.60 -4.44 -13.54
N ASP A 219 -13.15 -4.47 -14.75
CA ASP A 219 -12.41 -4.10 -15.96
C ASP A 219 -11.93 -2.65 -15.90
N LYS A 220 -12.72 -1.75 -15.31
CA LYS A 220 -12.33 -0.36 -15.07
C LYS A 220 -11.25 -0.22 -13.99
N MET A 221 -11.34 -1.00 -12.92
CA MET A 221 -10.27 -1.05 -11.91
C MET A 221 -8.95 -1.55 -12.52
N ILE A 222 -9.00 -2.57 -13.38
CA ILE A 222 -7.84 -3.09 -14.12
C ILE A 222 -7.27 -2.02 -15.05
N GLU A 223 -8.10 -1.33 -15.82
CA GLU A 223 -7.68 -0.23 -16.70
C GLU A 223 -6.91 0.84 -15.92
N TYR A 224 -7.45 1.25 -14.77
CA TYR A 224 -6.80 2.24 -13.91
C TYR A 224 -5.48 1.73 -13.33
N ALA A 225 -5.46 0.50 -12.83
CA ALA A 225 -4.24 -0.11 -12.30
C ALA A 225 -3.14 -0.23 -13.38
N GLU A 226 -3.50 -0.63 -14.62
CA GLU A 226 -2.57 -0.70 -15.75
C GLU A 226 -2.08 0.69 -16.19
N LYS A 227 -2.96 1.69 -16.22
CA LYS A 227 -2.58 3.08 -16.53
C LYS A 227 -1.61 3.65 -15.50
N ILE A 228 -1.87 3.43 -14.21
CA ILE A 228 -1.01 3.84 -13.10
C ILE A 228 0.34 3.12 -13.16
N SER A 229 0.33 1.83 -13.46
CA SER A 229 1.53 0.98 -13.43
C SER A 229 2.39 1.05 -14.68
N LYS A 230 1.93 1.70 -15.75
CA LYS A 230 2.55 1.71 -17.08
C LYS A 230 4.07 2.00 -17.09
N PRO A 231 4.61 2.98 -16.31
CA PRO A 231 6.04 3.28 -16.32
C PRO A 231 6.89 2.35 -15.47
N PHE A 232 6.30 1.37 -14.77
CA PHE A 232 7.01 0.52 -13.81
C PHE A 232 7.21 -0.91 -14.34
N ILE A 233 8.40 -1.48 -14.09
CA ILE A 233 8.69 -2.90 -14.35
C ILE A 233 7.77 -3.77 -13.48
N PHE A 234 7.66 -3.40 -12.20
CA PHE A 234 6.79 -4.02 -11.21
C PHE A 234 6.24 -2.96 -10.27
N CYS A 235 4.96 -3.03 -9.98
CA CYS A 235 4.36 -2.33 -8.85
C CYS A 235 3.04 -2.99 -8.43
N ARG A 236 2.62 -2.69 -7.21
CA ARG A 236 1.29 -3.00 -6.70
C ARG A 236 0.49 -1.72 -6.60
N VAL A 237 -0.66 -1.69 -7.22
CA VAL A 237 -1.63 -0.59 -7.15
C VAL A 237 -2.77 -1.05 -6.25
N ASP A 238 -3.00 -0.35 -5.14
CA ASP A 238 -4.11 -0.64 -4.22
C ASP A 238 -5.26 0.32 -4.53
N LEU A 239 -6.43 -0.24 -4.80
CA LEU A 239 -7.67 0.49 -5.08
C LEU A 239 -8.78 0.03 -4.13
N TYR A 240 -9.65 0.95 -3.76
CA TYR A 240 -10.93 0.67 -3.10
C TYR A 240 -12.06 0.77 -4.11
N ASN A 241 -13.13 0.01 -3.88
CA ASN A 241 -14.36 0.09 -4.67
C ASN A 241 -15.54 0.34 -3.72
N LEU A 242 -16.04 1.56 -3.72
CA LEU A 242 -17.13 2.02 -2.87
C LEU A 242 -18.43 1.99 -3.67
N ASN A 243 -19.04 0.79 -3.83
CA ASN A 243 -20.26 0.61 -4.62
C ASN A 243 -20.15 1.19 -6.05
N GLY A 244 -18.98 1.03 -6.67
CA GLY A 244 -18.71 1.51 -8.03
C GLY A 244 -17.85 2.77 -8.10
N ASP A 245 -17.76 3.56 -7.05
CA ASP A 245 -16.82 4.67 -6.95
C ASP A 245 -15.43 4.13 -6.59
N ILE A 246 -14.49 4.19 -7.54
CA ILE A 246 -13.15 3.67 -7.38
C ILE A 246 -12.27 4.74 -6.76
N LYS A 247 -11.60 4.41 -5.63
CA LYS A 247 -10.63 5.30 -4.97
C LYS A 247 -9.23 4.69 -4.95
N PHE A 248 -8.24 5.55 -5.12
CA PHE A 248 -6.83 5.18 -5.04
C PHE A 248 -6.38 5.07 -3.57
N GLY A 249 -5.85 3.92 -3.21
CA GLY A 249 -5.26 3.69 -1.89
C GLY A 249 -3.78 4.05 -1.85
N ARG A 250 -2.95 3.36 -2.66
CA ARG A 250 -1.50 3.60 -2.74
C ARG A 250 -0.86 2.87 -3.93
N LEU A 251 0.40 3.24 -4.21
CA LEU A 251 1.29 2.54 -5.12
C LEU A 251 2.55 2.08 -4.38
N LEU A 252 2.93 0.82 -4.57
CA LEU A 252 4.13 0.22 -3.99
C LEU A 252 4.96 -0.42 -5.09
N SER A 253 6.20 0.01 -5.26
CA SER A 253 7.05 -0.43 -6.39
C SER A 253 8.04 -1.54 -6.04
N THR A 254 8.29 -1.82 -4.76
CA THR A 254 9.35 -2.77 -4.34
C THR A 254 9.01 -3.55 -3.08
N GLN A 255 7.75 -3.58 -2.64
CA GLN A 255 7.39 -4.28 -1.42
C GLN A 255 7.53 -5.79 -1.62
N VAL A 256 8.48 -6.38 -0.89
CA VAL A 256 8.60 -7.82 -0.70
C VAL A 256 7.67 -8.21 0.46
N GLU A 257 6.37 -8.29 0.21
CA GLU A 257 5.49 -9.00 1.15
C GLU A 257 5.94 -10.46 1.20
N GLN A 258 5.60 -11.17 2.27
CA GLN A 258 6.01 -12.56 2.54
C GLN A 258 5.59 -13.56 1.43
N LEU A 259 5.96 -13.26 0.20
CA LEU A 259 5.76 -14.12 -0.98
C LEU A 259 6.81 -15.27 -0.99
N SER A 260 7.29 -15.67 0.19
CA SER A 260 8.46 -16.53 0.38
C SER A 260 8.38 -17.88 -0.34
N ASN A 261 7.21 -18.34 -0.76
CA ASN A 261 7.01 -19.64 -1.39
C ASN A 261 6.45 -19.60 -2.82
N LEU A 262 6.27 -18.42 -3.41
CA LEU A 262 5.75 -18.31 -4.77
C LEU A 262 6.82 -18.67 -5.80
N VAL A 263 6.77 -19.90 -6.30
CA VAL A 263 7.47 -20.29 -7.51
C VAL A 263 6.69 -19.73 -8.70
N VAL A 264 6.96 -18.48 -9.05
CA VAL A 264 6.27 -17.79 -10.17
C VAL A 264 6.97 -18.12 -11.48
N SER A 265 7.05 -19.40 -11.84
CA SER A 265 7.52 -19.81 -13.18
C SER A 265 6.46 -19.61 -14.27
N LYS A 266 5.22 -19.25 -13.90
CA LYS A 266 4.08 -19.11 -14.85
C LYS A 266 3.54 -17.68 -14.99
N LEU A 267 4.08 -16.67 -14.28
CA LEU A 267 3.51 -15.31 -14.23
C LEU A 267 4.35 -14.23 -14.92
N ILE A 268 5.50 -14.58 -15.47
CA ILE A 268 6.36 -13.64 -16.24
C ILE A 268 6.59 -14.18 -17.63
#